data_c2258f5c686f1c90af2e51c70c704a43
#
_entry.id   c2258f5c686f1c90af2e51c70c704a43
#
_cell.length_a   1.000
_cell.length_b   1.000
_cell.length_c   1.000
_cell.angle_alpha   90.00
_cell.angle_beta   90.00
_cell.angle_gamma   90.00
#
_symmetry.space_group_name_H-M   'P 1'
#
loop_
_entity.id
_entity.type
_entity.pdbx_description
1 polymer ?
#
loop_
_entity_poly.entity_id
_entity_poly.type
_entity_poly.pdbx_seq_one_letter_code
_entity_poly.pdbx_strand_id
1 'polypeptide(L)'
;MSEMLKQNFQGHHEDHETLLNQEWEKSQNNEIIVGLKEGRNLSELLEALPGFKESFQRPLDCLDCADGRVCSGHKLGLAGQGILLNENDLAILEAKIKELGIRVTGHDNCGAAGIAHPGPDSDRHGYEFTQSLAERTGASYSEVHKEDFSCPVHNERCLVLEGSGRFDVANLPGFPGRFISSAEFFGLSEEYQRTEAKALIGIALGDHGFGHRFSQEDPFYLLISAENEESLAKTKAWAEAVAAEFEGRVRVESFIAPAKA
;
A
#
# COMPACT_ATOMS: atom_id res chain seq x y z
N MET A 1 -33.79 6.32 18.95
CA MET A 1 -32.32 6.36 19.06
C MET A 1 -31.99 7.48 20.03
N SER A 2 -31.40 7.18 21.19
CA SER A 2 -31.23 8.16 22.27
C SER A 2 -30.24 9.26 21.90
N GLU A 3 -30.38 10.46 22.45
CA GLU A 3 -29.46 11.59 22.25
C GLU A 3 -28.00 11.24 22.60
N MET A 4 -27.77 10.35 23.57
CA MET A 4 -26.44 9.80 23.88
C MET A 4 -25.79 9.04 22.73
N LEU A 5 -26.54 8.27 21.92
CA LEU A 5 -26.00 7.56 20.75
C LEU A 5 -25.64 8.53 19.62
N LYS A 6 -26.40 9.63 19.50
CA LYS A 6 -26.10 10.68 18.49
C LYS A 6 -24.85 11.48 18.89
N GLN A 7 -24.65 11.78 20.16
CA GLN A 7 -23.47 12.51 20.66
C GLN A 7 -22.19 11.67 20.55
N ASN A 8 -22.24 10.37 20.84
CA ASN A 8 -21.07 9.49 20.66
C ASN A 8 -20.70 9.33 19.16
N PHE A 9 -21.69 9.24 18.26
CA PHE A 9 -21.42 9.15 16.82
C PHE A 9 -20.84 10.44 16.25
N GLN A 10 -21.26 11.62 16.72
CA GLN A 10 -20.71 12.91 16.30
C GLN A 10 -19.28 13.12 16.85
N GLY A 11 -19.00 12.79 18.12
CA GLY A 11 -17.67 12.92 18.71
C GLY A 11 -16.60 12.09 17.96
N HIS A 12 -16.90 10.85 17.62
CA HIS A 12 -15.96 10.00 16.85
C HIS A 12 -15.71 10.51 15.43
N HIS A 13 -16.68 11.16 14.81
CA HIS A 13 -16.53 11.70 13.45
C HIS A 13 -15.68 12.98 13.45
N GLU A 14 -15.85 13.84 14.45
CA GLU A 14 -15.04 15.06 14.63
C GLU A 14 -13.57 14.73 14.95
N ASP A 15 -13.32 13.70 15.76
CA ASP A 15 -11.97 13.23 16.06
C ASP A 15 -11.27 12.68 14.81
N HIS A 16 -11.96 11.89 13.99
CA HIS A 16 -11.41 11.31 12.76
C HIS A 16 -11.05 12.39 11.74
N GLU A 17 -11.94 13.35 11.47
CA GLU A 17 -11.69 14.44 10.54
C GLU A 17 -10.55 15.36 11.01
N THR A 18 -10.45 15.58 12.32
CA THR A 18 -9.36 16.35 12.91
C THR A 18 -8.01 15.65 12.68
N LEU A 19 -7.94 14.34 12.87
CA LEU A 19 -6.74 13.55 12.63
C LEU A 19 -6.37 13.54 11.14
N LEU A 20 -7.35 13.39 10.25
CA LEU A 20 -7.11 13.47 8.79
C LEU A 20 -6.55 14.83 8.39
N ASN A 21 -7.06 15.92 8.95
CA ASN A 21 -6.54 17.27 8.67
C ASN A 21 -5.09 17.43 9.14
N GLN A 22 -4.77 16.96 10.34
CA GLN A 22 -3.40 16.99 10.87
C GLN A 22 -2.43 16.18 10.01
N GLU A 23 -2.81 14.96 9.62
CA GLU A 23 -1.98 14.11 8.75
C GLU A 23 -1.84 14.70 7.35
N TRP A 24 -2.90 15.34 6.82
CA TRP A 24 -2.81 16.06 5.55
C TRP A 24 -1.81 17.22 5.62
N GLU A 25 -1.92 18.10 6.61
CA GLU A 25 -0.99 19.23 6.80
C GLU A 25 0.46 18.75 6.98
N LYS A 26 0.65 17.69 7.76
CA LYS A 26 1.97 17.05 7.92
C LYS A 26 2.50 16.53 6.59
N SER A 27 1.66 15.90 5.77
CA SER A 27 2.04 15.37 4.47
C SER A 27 2.42 16.45 3.46
N GLN A 28 1.86 17.67 3.55
CA GLN A 28 2.20 18.81 2.70
C GLN A 28 3.65 19.28 2.89
N ASN A 29 4.25 19.01 4.04
CA ASN A 29 5.65 19.36 4.35
C ASN A 29 6.62 18.19 4.14
N ASN A 30 6.15 17.05 3.61
CA ASN A 30 7.03 15.93 3.32
C ASN A 30 7.94 16.24 2.14
N GLU A 31 9.25 16.07 2.29
CA GLU A 31 10.28 16.48 1.31
C GLU A 31 10.09 15.80 -0.06
N ILE A 32 9.63 14.54 -0.10
CA ILE A 32 9.33 13.84 -1.36
C ILE A 32 8.12 14.50 -2.03
N ILE A 33 7.03 14.70 -1.30
CA ILE A 33 5.80 15.29 -1.84
C ILE A 33 6.06 16.71 -2.35
N VAL A 34 6.77 17.53 -1.58
CA VAL A 34 7.16 18.89 -1.98
C VAL A 34 8.02 18.84 -3.24
N GLY A 35 9.06 18.02 -3.25
CA GLY A 35 9.97 17.91 -4.39
C GLY A 35 9.27 17.44 -5.67
N LEU A 36 8.38 16.46 -5.57
CA LEU A 36 7.59 15.98 -6.72
C LEU A 36 6.63 17.06 -7.26
N LYS A 37 6.03 17.86 -6.39
CA LYS A 37 5.19 19.02 -6.80
C LYS A 37 6.02 20.09 -7.52
N GLU A 38 7.27 20.26 -7.13
CA GLU A 38 8.25 21.17 -7.78
C GLU A 38 8.84 20.58 -9.07
N GLY A 39 8.49 19.33 -9.45
CA GLY A 39 9.00 18.67 -10.64
C GLY A 39 10.41 18.10 -10.49
N ARG A 40 10.89 17.89 -9.27
CA ARG A 40 12.18 17.24 -8.99
C ARG A 40 12.11 15.75 -9.31
N ASN A 41 13.23 15.17 -9.66
CA ASN A 41 13.35 13.76 -9.98
C ASN A 41 13.16 12.87 -8.73
N LEU A 42 12.32 11.83 -8.83
CA LEU A 42 12.05 10.92 -7.70
C LEU A 42 13.31 10.22 -7.21
N SER A 43 14.22 9.77 -8.09
CA SER A 43 15.47 9.10 -7.69
C SER A 43 16.34 10.01 -6.82
N GLU A 44 16.50 11.28 -7.21
CA GLU A 44 17.27 12.26 -6.43
C GLU A 44 16.65 12.52 -5.05
N LEU A 45 15.30 12.60 -4.97
CA LEU A 45 14.59 12.79 -3.72
C LEU A 45 14.77 11.59 -2.78
N LEU A 46 14.70 10.37 -3.33
CA LEU A 46 14.88 9.13 -2.57
C LEU A 46 16.32 8.97 -2.08
N GLU A 47 17.31 9.25 -2.93
CA GLU A 47 18.73 9.17 -2.56
C GLU A 47 19.13 10.12 -1.44
N ALA A 48 18.37 11.22 -1.26
CA ALA A 48 18.57 12.15 -0.16
C ALA A 48 18.03 11.64 1.18
N LEU A 49 17.16 10.62 1.18
CA LEU A 49 16.60 10.08 2.41
C LEU A 49 17.62 9.26 3.20
N PRO A 50 17.72 9.46 4.51
CA PRO A 50 18.51 8.60 5.38
C PRO A 50 18.05 7.14 5.29
N GLY A 51 18.96 6.21 5.04
CA GLY A 51 18.65 4.78 4.97
C GLY A 51 18.11 4.29 3.62
N PHE A 52 18.05 5.13 2.58
CA PHE A 52 17.54 4.70 1.27
C PHE A 52 18.32 3.51 0.69
N LYS A 53 19.65 3.55 0.69
CA LYS A 53 20.47 2.45 0.18
C LYS A 53 20.34 1.19 1.04
N GLU A 54 20.28 1.36 2.34
CA GLU A 54 20.11 0.28 3.32
C GLU A 54 18.75 -0.40 3.19
N SER A 55 17.71 0.31 2.73
CA SER A 55 16.38 -0.25 2.52
C SER A 55 16.33 -1.34 1.45
N PHE A 56 17.33 -1.45 0.57
CA PHE A 56 17.47 -2.52 -0.43
C PHE A 56 18.32 -3.70 0.02
N GLN A 57 18.93 -3.63 1.20
CA GLN A 57 19.84 -4.64 1.72
C GLN A 57 19.17 -5.60 2.71
N ARG A 58 17.99 -5.26 3.18
CA ARG A 58 17.24 -6.05 4.15
C ARG A 58 16.40 -7.10 3.43
N PRO A 59 16.40 -8.37 3.90
CA PRO A 59 15.50 -9.37 3.37
C PRO A 59 14.05 -8.99 3.71
N LEU A 60 13.18 -9.03 2.73
CA LEU A 60 11.74 -8.92 2.95
C LEU A 60 11.25 -10.26 3.53
N ASP A 61 10.62 -10.25 4.69
CA ASP A 61 10.37 -11.44 5.51
C ASP A 61 8.88 -11.70 5.80
N CYS A 62 8.00 -10.80 5.37
CA CYS A 62 6.57 -10.97 5.57
C CYS A 62 5.73 -10.50 4.36
N LEU A 63 4.59 -11.17 4.18
CA LEU A 63 3.50 -10.71 3.35
C LEU A 63 2.45 -10.04 4.24
N ASP A 64 2.35 -8.73 4.14
CA ASP A 64 1.35 -7.91 4.84
C ASP A 64 0.31 -7.35 3.85
N CYS A 65 -0.72 -6.68 4.36
CA CYS A 65 -1.60 -5.89 3.51
C CYS A 65 -0.81 -4.78 2.79
N ALA A 66 -1.32 -4.34 1.64
CA ALA A 66 -0.82 -3.15 0.95
C ALA A 66 -0.89 -1.87 1.83
N ASP A 67 -1.77 -1.82 2.82
CA ASP A 67 -1.91 -0.72 3.78
C ASP A 67 -0.60 -0.45 4.51
N GLY A 68 0.02 0.71 4.25
CA GLY A 68 1.31 1.09 4.82
C GLY A 68 1.30 1.31 6.34
N ARG A 69 0.14 1.45 6.95
CA ARG A 69 -0.02 1.55 8.41
C ARG A 69 0.19 0.21 9.11
N VAL A 70 -0.07 -0.89 8.39
CA VAL A 70 0.16 -2.26 8.85
C VAL A 70 1.59 -2.65 8.52
N CYS A 71 2.43 -2.83 9.52
CA CYS A 71 3.83 -3.21 9.32
C CYS A 71 4.27 -4.15 10.44
N SER A 72 4.44 -5.43 10.12
CA SER A 72 4.89 -6.46 11.08
C SER A 72 6.37 -6.83 10.93
N GLY A 73 7.08 -6.23 9.96
CA GLY A 73 8.49 -6.53 9.65
C GLY A 73 8.95 -5.85 8.37
N HIS A 74 9.84 -6.49 7.63
CA HIS A 74 10.29 -6.06 6.30
C HIS A 74 9.34 -6.61 5.25
N LYS A 75 8.39 -5.78 4.80
CA LYS A 75 7.18 -6.28 4.15
C LYS A 75 7.19 -6.26 2.62
N LEU A 76 6.58 -7.32 2.07
CA LEU A 76 5.95 -7.36 0.77
C LEU A 76 4.46 -7.06 0.94
N GLY A 77 3.89 -6.17 0.14
CA GLY A 77 2.51 -5.74 0.28
C GLY A 77 1.60 -6.30 -0.82
N LEU A 78 0.42 -6.76 -0.44
CA LEU A 78 -0.69 -7.03 -1.36
C LEU A 78 -2.02 -6.64 -0.70
N ALA A 79 -2.98 -6.13 -1.47
CA ALA A 79 -4.29 -5.79 -0.96
C ALA A 79 -4.95 -6.99 -0.27
N GLY A 80 -5.14 -6.90 1.06
CA GLY A 80 -5.65 -8.00 1.89
C GLY A 80 -4.84 -9.29 1.72
N GLN A 81 -3.52 -9.21 1.58
CA GLN A 81 -2.62 -10.34 1.35
C GLN A 81 -3.00 -11.22 0.15
N GLY A 82 -3.73 -10.64 -0.80
CA GLY A 82 -4.18 -11.34 -2.01
C GLY A 82 -5.61 -11.89 -1.96
N ILE A 83 -6.47 -11.44 -1.03
CA ILE A 83 -7.87 -11.88 -0.96
C ILE A 83 -8.69 -11.57 -2.24
N LEU A 84 -8.22 -10.64 -3.06
CA LEU A 84 -8.84 -10.27 -4.34
C LEU A 84 -8.32 -11.10 -5.53
N LEU A 85 -7.42 -12.07 -5.31
CA LEU A 85 -6.83 -12.89 -6.36
C LEU A 85 -7.83 -13.89 -6.95
N ASN A 86 -7.74 -14.12 -8.26
CA ASN A 86 -8.33 -15.30 -8.88
C ASN A 86 -7.50 -16.56 -8.53
N GLU A 87 -8.04 -17.74 -8.83
CA GLU A 87 -7.42 -19.04 -8.49
C GLU A 87 -6.01 -19.22 -9.08
N ASN A 88 -5.75 -18.72 -10.29
CA ASN A 88 -4.45 -18.86 -10.96
C ASN A 88 -3.39 -17.99 -10.29
N ASP A 89 -3.70 -16.71 -10.05
CA ASP A 89 -2.81 -15.79 -9.35
C ASP A 89 -2.58 -16.22 -7.90
N LEU A 90 -3.61 -16.76 -7.23
CA LEU A 90 -3.48 -17.30 -5.88
C LEU A 90 -2.49 -18.49 -5.84
N ALA A 91 -2.55 -19.40 -6.81
CA ALA A 91 -1.61 -20.52 -6.90
C ALA A 91 -0.16 -20.04 -7.10
N ILE A 92 0.04 -18.98 -7.90
CA ILE A 92 1.36 -18.35 -8.08
C ILE A 92 1.85 -17.75 -6.75
N LEU A 93 1.00 -17.00 -6.05
CA LEU A 93 1.32 -16.42 -4.76
C LEU A 93 1.71 -17.49 -3.73
N GLU A 94 0.92 -18.56 -3.61
CA GLU A 94 1.19 -19.66 -2.69
C GLU A 94 2.54 -20.34 -2.96
N ALA A 95 2.86 -20.57 -4.24
CA ALA A 95 4.16 -21.14 -4.63
C ALA A 95 5.30 -20.20 -4.23
N LYS A 96 5.12 -18.90 -4.42
CA LYS A 96 6.14 -17.89 -4.11
C LYS A 96 6.35 -17.71 -2.60
N ILE A 97 5.29 -17.73 -1.79
CA ILE A 97 5.39 -17.72 -0.32
C ILE A 97 6.19 -18.92 0.18
N LYS A 98 5.93 -20.13 -0.36
CA LYS A 98 6.69 -21.35 -0.03
C LYS A 98 8.17 -21.23 -0.40
N GLU A 99 8.45 -20.72 -1.62
CA GLU A 99 9.83 -20.50 -2.10
C GLU A 99 10.60 -19.55 -1.19
N LEU A 100 9.98 -18.44 -0.80
CA LEU A 100 10.60 -17.39 0.00
C LEU A 100 10.66 -17.72 1.49
N GLY A 101 9.81 -18.61 1.99
CA GLY A 101 9.71 -18.94 3.42
C GLY A 101 9.27 -17.76 4.29
N ILE A 102 8.50 -16.84 3.73
CA ILE A 102 8.05 -15.63 4.41
C ILE A 102 6.81 -15.89 5.28
N ARG A 103 6.62 -15.02 6.28
CA ARG A 103 5.45 -15.01 7.17
C ARG A 103 4.25 -14.35 6.45
N VAL A 104 3.02 -14.69 6.88
CA VAL A 104 1.78 -14.05 6.44
C VAL A 104 1.11 -13.36 7.63
N THR A 105 0.63 -12.13 7.45
CA THR A 105 0.05 -11.33 8.53
C THR A 105 -1.39 -10.91 8.21
N GLY A 106 -2.33 -11.25 9.10
CA GLY A 106 -3.70 -10.72 9.08
C GLY A 106 -3.80 -9.39 9.87
N HIS A 107 -4.83 -8.57 9.58
CA HIS A 107 -5.03 -7.32 10.33
C HIS A 107 -6.50 -6.86 10.35
N ASP A 108 -6.84 -6.02 11.32
CA ASP A 108 -8.15 -5.38 11.44
C ASP A 108 -8.40 -4.33 10.34
N ASN A 109 -9.68 -4.04 10.08
CA ASN A 109 -10.12 -2.99 9.13
C ASN A 109 -9.50 -3.11 7.73
N CYS A 110 -9.43 -4.33 7.19
CA CYS A 110 -8.89 -4.57 5.86
C CYS A 110 -9.85 -4.09 4.77
N GLY A 111 -9.51 -3.00 4.08
CA GLY A 111 -10.32 -2.47 2.98
C GLY A 111 -10.53 -3.48 1.84
N ALA A 112 -9.52 -4.29 1.52
CA ALA A 112 -9.63 -5.34 0.51
C ALA A 112 -10.58 -6.47 0.94
N ALA A 113 -10.59 -6.84 2.23
CA ALA A 113 -11.56 -7.79 2.76
C ALA A 113 -12.98 -7.22 2.68
N GLY A 114 -13.15 -5.92 2.95
CA GLY A 114 -14.42 -5.21 2.76
C GLY A 114 -14.91 -5.18 1.31
N ILE A 115 -14.00 -5.13 0.33
CA ILE A 115 -14.33 -5.23 -1.10
C ILE A 115 -14.74 -6.66 -1.46
N ALA A 116 -13.97 -7.66 -1.01
CA ALA A 116 -14.24 -9.07 -1.30
C ALA A 116 -15.51 -9.60 -0.62
N HIS A 117 -15.75 -9.17 0.62
CA HIS A 117 -16.84 -9.60 1.48
C HIS A 117 -17.51 -8.39 2.17
N PRO A 118 -18.37 -7.63 1.46
CA PRO A 118 -19.02 -6.46 2.03
C PRO A 118 -19.91 -6.83 3.23
N GLY A 119 -19.75 -6.11 4.35
CA GLY A 119 -20.58 -6.28 5.53
C GLY A 119 -19.82 -6.26 6.85
N PRO A 120 -20.50 -6.50 7.98
CA PRO A 120 -19.92 -6.39 9.31
C PRO A 120 -18.88 -7.47 9.64
N ASP A 121 -18.87 -8.58 8.88
CA ASP A 121 -17.96 -9.72 9.06
C ASP A 121 -16.71 -9.63 8.16
N SER A 122 -16.45 -8.52 7.47
CA SER A 122 -15.35 -8.38 6.52
C SER A 122 -13.98 -8.70 7.15
N ASP A 123 -13.72 -8.21 8.36
CA ASP A 123 -12.46 -8.48 9.06
C ASP A 123 -12.30 -9.98 9.36
N ARG A 124 -13.37 -10.65 9.82
CA ARG A 124 -13.34 -12.10 10.04
C ARG A 124 -12.96 -12.86 8.76
N HIS A 125 -13.54 -12.51 7.61
CA HIS A 125 -13.18 -13.10 6.32
C HIS A 125 -11.73 -12.81 5.93
N GLY A 126 -11.22 -11.62 6.22
CA GLY A 126 -9.82 -11.28 6.02
C GLY A 126 -8.88 -12.17 6.84
N TYR A 127 -9.18 -12.37 8.12
CA TYR A 127 -8.41 -13.27 8.99
C TYR A 127 -8.49 -14.73 8.56
N GLU A 128 -9.70 -15.25 8.26
CA GLU A 128 -9.90 -16.62 7.78
C GLU A 128 -9.12 -16.88 6.48
N PHE A 129 -9.11 -15.92 5.55
CA PHE A 129 -8.34 -16.02 4.30
C PHE A 129 -6.83 -16.07 4.57
N THR A 130 -6.30 -15.13 5.34
CA THR A 130 -4.85 -15.04 5.59
C THR A 130 -4.33 -16.21 6.42
N GLN A 131 -5.09 -16.70 7.40
CA GLN A 131 -4.78 -17.91 8.15
C GLN A 131 -4.76 -19.13 7.24
N SER A 132 -5.78 -19.30 6.40
CA SER A 132 -5.84 -20.38 5.41
C SER A 132 -4.68 -20.32 4.41
N LEU A 133 -4.27 -19.12 3.97
CA LEU A 133 -3.11 -18.92 3.10
C LEU A 133 -1.83 -19.39 3.80
N ALA A 134 -1.63 -19.01 5.06
CA ALA A 134 -0.49 -19.46 5.86
C ALA A 134 -0.47 -20.99 6.02
N GLU A 135 -1.60 -21.61 6.34
CA GLU A 135 -1.72 -23.07 6.46
C GLU A 135 -1.38 -23.79 5.15
N ARG A 136 -1.94 -23.36 4.00
CA ARG A 136 -1.69 -23.97 2.69
C ARG A 136 -0.23 -23.81 2.24
N THR A 137 0.43 -22.74 2.67
CA THR A 137 1.83 -22.47 2.30
C THR A 137 2.83 -23.02 3.30
N GLY A 138 2.42 -23.39 4.51
CA GLY A 138 3.29 -23.74 5.62
C GLY A 138 4.03 -22.53 6.20
N ALA A 139 3.56 -21.33 5.90
CA ALA A 139 4.10 -20.09 6.44
C ALA A 139 3.69 -19.90 7.92
N SER A 140 4.50 -19.17 8.69
CA SER A 140 4.06 -18.71 10.00
C SER A 140 3.01 -17.60 9.83
N TYR A 141 2.06 -17.55 10.76
CA TYR A 141 0.98 -16.57 10.80
C TYR A 141 1.16 -15.61 11.97
N SER A 142 0.81 -14.35 11.77
CA SER A 142 0.73 -13.33 12.84
C SER A 142 -0.44 -12.38 12.57
N GLU A 143 -0.80 -11.60 13.57
CA GLU A 143 -1.86 -10.60 13.51
C GLU A 143 -1.33 -9.23 13.92
N VAL A 144 -1.87 -8.17 13.28
CA VAL A 144 -1.62 -6.77 13.64
C VAL A 144 -2.98 -6.15 13.94
N HIS A 145 -3.16 -5.73 15.16
CA HIS A 145 -4.40 -5.11 15.59
C HIS A 145 -4.39 -3.60 15.36
N LYS A 146 -5.58 -3.02 15.31
CA LYS A 146 -5.79 -1.60 15.03
C LYS A 146 -4.98 -0.68 15.95
N GLU A 147 -4.77 -1.08 17.18
CA GLU A 147 -4.00 -0.34 18.19
C GLU A 147 -2.51 -0.23 17.84
N ASP A 148 -2.02 -1.16 17.02
CA ASP A 148 -0.61 -1.25 16.60
C ASP A 148 -0.35 -0.57 15.25
N PHE A 149 -1.38 0.02 14.62
CA PHE A 149 -1.20 0.73 13.36
C PHE A 149 -0.31 1.97 13.54
N SER A 150 0.59 2.19 12.60
CA SER A 150 1.49 3.35 12.64
C SER A 150 0.78 4.70 12.52
N CYS A 151 -0.45 4.70 12.01
CA CYS A 151 -1.34 5.85 11.93
C CYS A 151 -2.80 5.41 12.12
N PRO A 152 -3.61 6.10 12.93
CA PRO A 152 -4.99 5.71 13.19
C PRO A 152 -5.95 5.99 12.02
N VAL A 153 -5.53 6.80 11.04
CA VAL A 153 -6.31 7.16 9.85
C VAL A 153 -5.54 6.82 8.58
N HIS A 154 -6.25 6.68 7.46
CA HIS A 154 -5.62 6.52 6.16
C HIS A 154 -4.92 7.82 5.75
N ASN A 155 -3.58 7.80 5.72
CA ASN A 155 -2.73 8.96 5.43
C ASN A 155 -1.87 8.78 4.17
N GLU A 156 -2.28 7.90 3.29
CA GLU A 156 -1.51 7.54 2.11
C GLU A 156 -1.50 8.69 1.08
N ARG A 157 -0.30 9.11 0.70
CA ARG A 157 0.00 10.08 -0.36
C ARG A 157 0.42 9.39 -1.65
N CYS A 158 0.75 8.11 -1.57
CA CYS A 158 1.19 7.35 -2.73
C CYS A 158 0.86 5.86 -2.62
N LEU A 159 0.88 5.20 -3.78
CA LEU A 159 0.97 3.76 -3.92
C LEU A 159 2.35 3.43 -4.52
N VAL A 160 3.13 2.61 -3.85
CA VAL A 160 4.40 2.09 -4.36
C VAL A 160 4.14 0.74 -5.04
N LEU A 161 4.37 0.67 -6.35
CA LEU A 161 4.43 -0.57 -7.12
C LEU A 161 5.86 -1.12 -6.98
N GLU A 162 6.05 -2.04 -6.05
CA GLU A 162 7.35 -2.58 -5.69
C GLU A 162 7.61 -3.86 -6.50
N GLY A 163 8.29 -3.73 -7.65
CA GLY A 163 8.61 -4.83 -8.57
C GLY A 163 9.98 -5.47 -8.33
N SER A 164 10.86 -4.84 -7.55
CA SER A 164 12.23 -5.35 -7.34
C SER A 164 12.31 -6.49 -6.30
N GLY A 165 11.32 -6.61 -5.40
CA GLY A 165 11.33 -7.55 -4.28
C GLY A 165 12.42 -7.26 -3.24
N ARG A 166 12.93 -6.01 -3.19
CA ARG A 166 14.06 -5.63 -2.34
C ARG A 166 13.87 -4.31 -1.60
N PHE A 167 12.92 -3.49 -2.01
CA PHE A 167 12.74 -2.16 -1.44
C PHE A 167 11.86 -2.20 -0.19
N ASP A 168 12.50 -2.20 0.98
CA ASP A 168 11.83 -2.08 2.28
C ASP A 168 11.34 -0.65 2.52
N VAL A 169 10.40 -0.21 1.69
CA VAL A 169 9.82 1.14 1.77
C VAL A 169 8.98 1.33 3.03
N ALA A 170 8.49 0.24 3.62
CA ALA A 170 7.70 0.30 4.85
C ALA A 170 8.50 0.90 6.01
N ASN A 171 9.79 0.59 6.09
CA ASN A 171 10.70 1.02 7.15
C ASN A 171 11.65 2.16 6.73
N LEU A 172 11.36 2.87 5.62
CA LEU A 172 12.20 3.98 5.16
C LEU A 172 11.78 5.30 5.85
N PRO A 173 12.63 5.87 6.73
CA PRO A 173 12.33 7.12 7.42
C PRO A 173 12.14 8.28 6.44
N GLY A 174 11.17 9.15 6.71
CA GLY A 174 10.89 10.32 5.87
C GLY A 174 10.09 10.01 4.61
N PHE A 175 9.82 8.75 4.30
CA PHE A 175 8.92 8.40 3.20
C PHE A 175 7.47 8.74 3.57
N PRO A 176 6.63 9.27 2.64
CA PRO A 176 5.25 9.65 2.93
C PRO A 176 4.37 8.44 3.26
N GLY A 177 3.18 8.68 3.80
CA GLY A 177 2.13 7.67 3.96
C GLY A 177 1.84 6.98 2.62
N ARG A 178 1.71 5.65 2.61
CA ARG A 178 1.73 4.85 1.38
C ARG A 178 0.94 3.57 1.45
N PHE A 179 0.41 3.17 0.30
CA PHE A 179 0.16 1.76 0.00
C PHE A 179 1.41 1.12 -0.63
N ILE A 180 1.53 -0.20 -0.52
CA ILE A 180 2.62 -0.98 -1.13
C ILE A 180 1.99 -2.16 -1.85
N SER A 181 2.28 -2.30 -3.16
CA SER A 181 1.92 -3.49 -3.95
C SER A 181 3.18 -4.15 -4.48
N SER A 182 3.39 -5.41 -4.12
CA SER A 182 4.47 -6.26 -4.61
C SER A 182 3.97 -7.29 -5.64
N ALA A 183 2.84 -7.03 -6.27
CA ALA A 183 2.19 -7.96 -7.20
C ALA A 183 3.09 -8.34 -8.39
N GLU A 184 3.87 -7.40 -8.93
CA GLU A 184 4.85 -7.66 -10.00
C GLU A 184 5.96 -8.61 -9.52
N PHE A 185 6.51 -8.38 -8.33
CA PHE A 185 7.54 -9.25 -7.74
C PHE A 185 7.05 -10.68 -7.53
N PHE A 186 5.81 -10.86 -7.13
CA PHE A 186 5.20 -12.19 -7.00
C PHE A 186 4.91 -12.85 -8.36
N GLY A 187 5.03 -12.12 -9.47
CA GLY A 187 4.72 -12.64 -10.81
C GLY A 187 3.22 -12.76 -11.10
N LEU A 188 2.40 -12.00 -10.41
CA LEU A 188 0.96 -11.99 -10.60
C LEU A 188 0.58 -11.35 -11.93
N SER A 189 -0.58 -11.70 -12.47
CA SER A 189 -1.04 -11.21 -13.77
C SER A 189 -1.14 -9.68 -13.81
N GLU A 190 -0.89 -9.09 -14.99
CA GLU A 190 -1.06 -7.65 -15.20
C GLU A 190 -2.50 -7.20 -14.93
N GLU A 191 -3.48 -8.06 -15.21
CA GLU A 191 -4.88 -7.81 -14.91
C GLU A 191 -5.10 -7.59 -13.40
N TYR A 192 -4.52 -8.45 -12.56
CA TYR A 192 -4.57 -8.30 -11.12
C TYR A 192 -3.85 -7.03 -10.67
N GLN A 193 -2.61 -6.79 -11.15
CA GLN A 193 -1.82 -5.61 -10.80
C GLN A 193 -2.60 -4.29 -11.04
N ARG A 194 -3.27 -4.20 -12.20
CA ARG A 194 -4.13 -3.06 -12.55
C ARG A 194 -5.35 -2.95 -11.63
N THR A 195 -6.01 -4.08 -11.36
CA THR A 195 -7.21 -4.13 -10.50
C THR A 195 -6.86 -3.72 -9.08
N GLU A 196 -5.78 -4.24 -8.53
CA GLU A 196 -5.29 -3.88 -7.21
C GLU A 196 -4.92 -2.39 -7.12
N ALA A 197 -4.16 -1.88 -8.11
CA ALA A 197 -3.80 -0.47 -8.14
C ALA A 197 -5.04 0.44 -8.15
N LYS A 198 -6.06 0.13 -8.98
CA LYS A 198 -7.32 0.89 -9.01
C LYS A 198 -8.06 0.83 -7.68
N ALA A 199 -8.11 -0.33 -7.04
CA ALA A 199 -8.76 -0.49 -5.74
C ALA A 199 -8.07 0.36 -4.66
N LEU A 200 -6.74 0.30 -4.57
CA LEU A 200 -5.94 1.06 -3.60
C LEU A 200 -6.03 2.58 -3.84
N ILE A 201 -5.95 3.02 -5.10
CA ILE A 201 -6.17 4.42 -5.46
C ILE A 201 -7.60 4.84 -5.08
N GLY A 202 -8.60 4.01 -5.36
CA GLY A 202 -10.00 4.25 -4.99
C GLY A 202 -10.19 4.43 -3.48
N ILE A 203 -9.48 3.66 -2.65
CA ILE A 203 -9.48 3.83 -1.19
C ILE A 203 -8.86 5.18 -0.80
N ALA A 204 -7.69 5.54 -1.36
CA ALA A 204 -7.03 6.81 -1.06
C ALA A 204 -7.88 8.04 -1.45
N LEU A 205 -8.52 7.98 -2.61
CA LEU A 205 -9.35 9.05 -3.16
C LEU A 205 -10.80 9.02 -2.63
N GLY A 206 -11.14 8.04 -1.82
CA GLY A 206 -12.44 7.89 -1.18
C GLY A 206 -12.55 8.57 0.19
N ASP A 207 -13.69 8.36 0.85
CA ASP A 207 -14.04 9.02 2.12
C ASP A 207 -13.22 8.53 3.33
N HIS A 208 -12.50 7.42 3.18
CA HIS A 208 -11.68 6.86 4.26
C HIS A 208 -10.27 7.44 4.35
N GLY A 209 -9.80 8.05 3.25
CA GLY A 209 -8.48 8.66 3.14
C GLY A 209 -8.57 10.18 2.95
N PHE A 210 -7.55 10.73 2.32
CA PHE A 210 -7.50 12.17 2.02
C PHE A 210 -8.52 12.63 0.97
N GLY A 211 -9.07 11.73 0.19
CA GLY A 211 -10.26 11.89 -0.64
C GLY A 211 -10.25 13.12 -1.53
N HIS A 212 -11.17 14.03 -1.23
CA HIS A 212 -11.38 15.28 -2.00
C HIS A 212 -10.20 16.27 -1.94
N ARG A 213 -9.21 16.06 -1.07
CA ARG A 213 -8.01 16.90 -0.97
C ARG A 213 -7.03 16.68 -2.14
N PHE A 214 -7.14 15.53 -2.83
CA PHE A 214 -6.35 15.29 -4.03
C PHE A 214 -6.90 16.07 -5.24
N SER A 215 -6.00 16.75 -5.93
CA SER A 215 -6.28 17.54 -7.14
C SER A 215 -5.15 17.38 -8.17
N GLN A 216 -5.25 18.07 -9.30
CA GLN A 216 -4.15 18.10 -10.29
C GLN A 216 -2.89 18.81 -9.75
N GLU A 217 -3.06 19.82 -8.88
CA GLU A 217 -1.99 20.57 -8.24
C GLU A 217 -1.38 19.81 -7.05
N ASP A 218 -2.17 18.94 -6.43
CA ASP A 218 -1.77 18.12 -5.28
C ASP A 218 -2.21 16.67 -5.46
N PRO A 219 -1.57 15.92 -6.38
CA PRO A 219 -2.01 14.61 -6.76
C PRO A 219 -1.63 13.51 -5.74
N PHE A 220 -2.35 12.40 -5.81
CA PHE A 220 -1.88 11.11 -5.30
C PHE A 220 -0.80 10.58 -6.25
N TYR A 221 0.28 10.03 -5.70
CA TYR A 221 1.39 9.55 -6.52
C TYR A 221 1.36 8.02 -6.66
N LEU A 222 1.49 7.56 -7.90
CA LEU A 222 1.74 6.15 -8.23
C LEU A 222 3.24 6.01 -8.51
N LEU A 223 3.98 5.44 -7.57
CA LEU A 223 5.43 5.35 -7.59
C LEU A 223 5.87 3.95 -8.02
N ILE A 224 6.67 3.83 -9.08
CA ILE A 224 7.15 2.55 -9.60
C ILE A 224 8.60 2.35 -9.17
N SER A 225 8.86 1.26 -8.42
CA SER A 225 10.19 0.74 -8.11
C SER A 225 10.45 -0.50 -8.96
N ALA A 226 11.25 -0.37 -10.01
CA ALA A 226 11.52 -1.46 -10.95
C ALA A 226 12.94 -1.99 -10.81
N GLU A 227 13.15 -3.27 -11.14
CA GLU A 227 14.48 -3.91 -11.13
C GLU A 227 15.37 -3.41 -12.27
N ASN A 228 14.78 -3.06 -13.43
CA ASN A 228 15.49 -2.64 -14.63
C ASN A 228 14.58 -1.82 -15.58
N GLU A 229 15.18 -1.30 -16.67
CA GLU A 229 14.47 -0.48 -17.67
C GLU A 229 13.33 -1.21 -18.37
N GLU A 230 13.44 -2.52 -18.61
CA GLU A 230 12.42 -3.29 -19.30
C GLU A 230 11.17 -3.44 -18.40
N SER A 231 11.34 -3.85 -17.16
CA SER A 231 10.23 -3.95 -16.20
C SER A 231 9.63 -2.57 -15.92
N LEU A 232 10.47 -1.53 -15.84
CA LEU A 232 10.00 -0.15 -15.68
C LEU A 232 9.09 0.27 -16.83
N ALA A 233 9.53 0.07 -18.08
CA ALA A 233 8.77 0.48 -19.27
C ALA A 233 7.41 -0.25 -19.34
N LYS A 234 7.39 -1.55 -19.02
CA LYS A 234 6.18 -2.36 -18.99
C LYS A 234 5.21 -1.85 -17.92
N THR A 235 5.67 -1.69 -16.68
CA THR A 235 4.82 -1.29 -15.56
C THR A 235 4.34 0.15 -15.74
N LYS A 236 5.20 1.05 -16.22
CA LYS A 236 4.85 2.44 -16.48
C LYS A 236 3.72 2.59 -17.51
N ALA A 237 3.75 1.81 -18.58
CA ALA A 237 2.74 1.89 -19.63
C ALA A 237 1.32 1.62 -19.12
N TRP A 238 1.14 0.60 -18.28
CA TRP A 238 -0.17 0.32 -17.71
C TRP A 238 -0.51 1.24 -16.52
N ALA A 239 0.48 1.64 -15.72
CA ALA A 239 0.27 2.54 -14.60
C ALA A 239 -0.22 3.93 -15.05
N GLU A 240 0.34 4.46 -16.16
CA GLU A 240 -0.14 5.70 -16.79
C GLU A 240 -1.58 5.56 -17.29
N ALA A 241 -1.93 4.41 -17.88
CA ALA A 241 -3.31 4.15 -18.30
C ALA A 241 -4.29 4.10 -17.11
N VAL A 242 -3.88 3.49 -15.99
CA VAL A 242 -4.67 3.50 -14.75
C VAL A 242 -4.80 4.91 -14.19
N ALA A 243 -3.69 5.67 -14.11
CA ALA A 243 -3.70 7.04 -13.58
C ALA A 243 -4.62 7.97 -14.38
N ALA A 244 -4.69 7.79 -15.71
CA ALA A 244 -5.55 8.59 -16.60
C ALA A 244 -7.05 8.46 -16.27
N GLU A 245 -7.49 7.36 -15.64
CA GLU A 245 -8.89 7.16 -15.23
C GLU A 245 -9.32 8.08 -14.07
N PHE A 246 -8.37 8.72 -13.38
CA PHE A 246 -8.61 9.53 -12.19
C PHE A 246 -8.55 11.04 -12.44
N GLU A 247 -8.82 11.48 -13.67
CA GLU A 247 -9.01 12.90 -14.04
C GLU A 247 -7.87 13.83 -13.61
N GLY A 248 -6.61 13.36 -13.67
CA GLY A 248 -5.41 14.11 -13.30
C GLY A 248 -5.11 14.18 -11.80
N ARG A 249 -5.95 13.56 -10.96
CA ARG A 249 -5.68 13.46 -9.51
C ARG A 249 -4.61 12.42 -9.14
N VAL A 250 -4.12 11.65 -10.12
CA VAL A 250 -3.06 10.67 -9.94
C VAL A 250 -1.91 10.98 -10.89
N ARG A 251 -0.68 10.99 -10.38
CA ARG A 251 0.55 11.20 -11.15
C ARG A 251 1.47 9.99 -11.01
N VAL A 252 2.04 9.55 -12.12
CA VAL A 252 3.00 8.43 -12.14
C VAL A 252 4.42 8.97 -12.10
N GLU A 253 5.22 8.46 -11.15
CA GLU A 253 6.65 8.70 -11.04
C GLU A 253 7.38 7.36 -10.89
N SER A 254 8.66 7.31 -11.23
CA SER A 254 9.35 6.02 -11.29
C SER A 254 10.85 6.15 -11.04
N PHE A 255 11.44 5.05 -10.55
CA PHE A 255 12.89 4.91 -10.43
C PHE A 255 13.29 3.44 -10.61
N ILE A 256 14.57 3.23 -10.90
CA ILE A 256 15.16 1.89 -10.95
C ILE A 256 15.84 1.61 -9.63
N ALA A 257 15.54 0.44 -9.04
CA ALA A 257 16.16 -0.01 -7.81
C ALA A 257 17.70 -0.06 -7.95
N PRO A 258 18.47 0.38 -6.96
CA PRO A 258 19.93 0.28 -6.99
C PRO A 258 20.40 -1.15 -7.30
N ALA A 259 21.49 -1.28 -8.06
CA ALA A 259 22.08 -2.59 -8.35
C ALA A 259 22.37 -3.37 -7.04
N LYS A 260 22.26 -4.69 -7.11
CA LYS A 260 22.72 -5.55 -5.99
C LYS A 260 24.19 -5.32 -5.77
N ALA A 261 24.54 -5.01 -4.52
CA ALA A 261 25.94 -4.84 -4.11
C ALA A 261 26.70 -6.18 -4.13
#